data_527c55ccfb2ac872ba9b43d80eb2a3f3
#
_entry.id   527c55ccfb2ac872ba9b43d80eb2a3f3
#
_cell.length_a   1.000
_cell.length_b   1.000
_cell.length_c   1.000
_cell.angle_alpha   90.00
_cell.angle_beta   90.00
_cell.angle_gamma   90.00
#
_symmetry.space_group_name_H-M   'P 1'
#
loop_
_entity.id
_entity.type
_entity.pdbx_description
1 polymer ?
#
loop_
_entity_poly.entity_id
_entity_poly.type
_entity_poly.pdbx_seq_one_letter_code
_entity_poly.pdbx_strand_id
1 'polypeptide(L)'
;MKTNILILISTAFLILISGCSWFTSEDHEMEKSAKELATQGSLEFREENYKEAIKSFTTLRDWYPFSQYAILAELKIADAHYKLEDYEDARASYEEFESLHPENEAIPYVIYRIAMCWYNRIETVDKDQTPAKKAMDEFQRLVSRFPNDSHTPKATKKIKKCMESLANHEEYIAIFYLKNEKYKAAIKRFEEIFALYPDTEAGKRAMQNIDNIVKIQKKE
;
A
#
# COMPACT_ATOMS: atom_id res chain seq x y z
N MET A 1 -69.87 -11.35 38.76
CA MET A 1 -68.39 -11.43 38.94
C MET A 1 -67.71 -12.50 38.08
N LYS A 2 -68.24 -13.70 37.93
CA LYS A 2 -67.62 -14.79 37.14
C LYS A 2 -67.58 -14.52 35.63
N THR A 3 -68.56 -13.85 35.05
CA THR A 3 -68.57 -13.48 33.61
C THR A 3 -67.58 -12.47 33.21
N ASN A 4 -67.22 -11.48 34.05
CA ASN A 4 -66.24 -10.45 33.76
C ASN A 4 -64.81 -11.00 33.79
N ILE A 5 -64.54 -12.02 34.61
CA ILE A 5 -63.25 -12.71 34.69
C ILE A 5 -63.02 -13.55 33.42
N LEU A 6 -64.02 -14.19 32.89
CA LEU A 6 -63.94 -15.00 31.67
C LEU A 6 -63.63 -14.12 30.44
N ILE A 7 -64.20 -12.91 30.38
CA ILE A 7 -63.98 -11.94 29.30
C ILE A 7 -62.53 -11.38 29.39
N LEU A 8 -62.04 -11.09 30.60
CA LEU A 8 -60.66 -10.63 30.82
C LEU A 8 -59.62 -11.68 30.44
N ILE A 9 -59.88 -12.96 30.73
CA ILE A 9 -58.99 -14.07 30.36
C ILE A 9 -58.98 -14.27 28.82
N SER A 10 -60.17 -14.16 28.19
CA SER A 10 -60.28 -14.28 26.73
C SER A 10 -59.58 -13.14 25.98
N THR A 11 -59.64 -11.89 26.47
CA THR A 11 -58.97 -10.75 25.87
C THR A 11 -57.45 -10.81 26.08
N ALA A 12 -56.96 -11.29 27.25
CA ALA A 12 -55.56 -11.50 27.50
C ALA A 12 -54.94 -12.59 26.61
N PHE A 13 -55.73 -13.65 26.32
CA PHE A 13 -55.26 -14.74 25.42
C PHE A 13 -55.22 -14.31 23.96
N LEU A 14 -56.10 -13.41 23.50
CA LEU A 14 -56.09 -12.85 22.15
C LEU A 14 -54.88 -11.91 21.92
N ILE A 15 -54.37 -11.22 22.94
CA ILE A 15 -53.20 -10.35 22.84
C ILE A 15 -51.91 -11.15 22.74
N LEU A 16 -51.85 -12.37 23.27
CA LEU A 16 -50.66 -13.24 23.19
C LEU A 16 -50.45 -13.88 21.82
N ILE A 17 -51.49 -13.90 20.95
CA ILE A 17 -51.38 -14.47 19.59
C ILE A 17 -50.90 -13.44 18.58
N SER A 18 -50.99 -12.13 18.85
CA SER A 18 -50.52 -11.06 17.96
C SER A 18 -49.02 -10.70 18.10
N GLY A 19 -48.28 -11.39 18.96
CA GLY A 19 -46.87 -11.11 19.26
C GLY A 19 -45.85 -11.77 18.35
N CYS A 20 -46.23 -12.60 17.38
CA CYS A 20 -45.29 -13.36 16.55
C CYS A 20 -45.04 -12.80 15.14
N SER A 21 -45.52 -11.59 14.85
CA SER A 21 -45.34 -11.02 13.50
C SER A 21 -44.17 -10.03 13.35
N TRP A 22 -43.38 -9.83 14.40
CA TRP A 22 -42.20 -8.97 14.32
C TRP A 22 -40.90 -9.75 14.06
N PHE A 23 -40.96 -11.09 14.02
CA PHE A 23 -39.73 -11.89 13.86
C PHE A 23 -39.71 -12.64 12.53
N THR A 24 -40.04 -11.98 11.42
CA THR A 24 -39.72 -12.54 10.10
C THR A 24 -39.76 -11.46 9.04
N SER A 25 -38.67 -10.81 8.84
CA SER A 25 -38.10 -10.62 7.52
C SER A 25 -36.61 -10.40 7.72
N GLU A 26 -35.89 -11.44 8.22
CA GLU A 26 -34.62 -11.70 7.62
C GLU A 26 -34.94 -12.02 6.17
N ASP A 27 -34.82 -11.04 5.29
CA ASP A 27 -34.59 -11.30 3.90
C ASP A 27 -33.43 -12.31 3.89
N HIS A 28 -33.71 -13.57 3.63
CA HIS A 28 -32.72 -14.50 3.12
C HIS A 28 -32.33 -13.91 1.75
N GLU A 29 -31.53 -12.85 1.79
CA GLU A 29 -30.70 -12.51 0.66
C GLU A 29 -29.96 -13.80 0.35
N MET A 30 -30.35 -14.45 -0.75
CA MET A 30 -29.84 -15.76 -1.14
C MET A 30 -28.31 -15.64 -1.11
N GLU A 31 -27.69 -16.35 -0.14
CA GLU A 31 -26.27 -16.21 0.18
C GLU A 31 -25.46 -16.47 -1.10
N LYS A 32 -24.81 -15.42 -1.62
CA LYS A 32 -24.09 -15.50 -2.90
C LYS A 32 -22.98 -16.52 -2.79
N SER A 33 -22.91 -17.40 -3.76
CA SER A 33 -21.82 -18.37 -3.86
C SER A 33 -20.46 -17.70 -4.05
N ALA A 34 -19.38 -18.41 -3.75
CA ALA A 34 -18.01 -17.92 -3.97
C ALA A 34 -17.76 -17.42 -5.40
N LYS A 35 -18.35 -18.10 -6.40
CA LYS A 35 -18.26 -17.71 -7.80
C LYS A 35 -18.98 -16.40 -8.10
N GLU A 36 -20.17 -16.22 -7.54
CA GLU A 36 -20.96 -14.99 -7.71
C GLU A 36 -20.26 -13.79 -7.07
N LEU A 37 -19.72 -13.94 -5.84
CA LEU A 37 -18.93 -12.90 -5.18
C LEU A 37 -17.66 -12.55 -5.95
N ALA A 38 -16.94 -13.56 -6.48
CA ALA A 38 -15.76 -13.33 -7.31
C ALA A 38 -16.09 -12.58 -8.61
N THR A 39 -17.23 -12.93 -9.24
CA THR A 39 -17.70 -12.28 -10.47
C THR A 39 -18.12 -10.84 -10.19
N GLN A 40 -18.88 -10.63 -9.12
CA GLN A 40 -19.33 -9.31 -8.69
C GLN A 40 -18.15 -8.41 -8.35
N GLY A 41 -17.23 -8.83 -7.47
CA GLY A 41 -16.06 -8.04 -7.10
C GLY A 41 -15.17 -7.71 -8.31
N SER A 42 -15.05 -8.65 -9.27
CA SER A 42 -14.30 -8.41 -10.51
C SER A 42 -15.00 -7.39 -11.43
N LEU A 43 -16.32 -7.36 -11.46
CA LEU A 43 -17.08 -6.37 -12.19
C LEU A 43 -16.93 -4.99 -11.56
N GLU A 44 -17.15 -4.90 -10.24
CA GLU A 44 -17.01 -3.67 -9.46
C GLU A 44 -15.58 -3.09 -9.60
N PHE A 45 -14.55 -3.94 -9.54
CA PHE A 45 -13.15 -3.53 -9.75
C PHE A 45 -12.92 -2.96 -11.16
N ARG A 46 -13.49 -3.57 -12.20
CA ARG A 46 -13.37 -3.10 -13.58
C ARG A 46 -14.11 -1.79 -13.83
N GLU A 47 -15.21 -1.57 -13.12
CA GLU A 47 -15.99 -0.33 -13.16
C GLU A 47 -15.40 0.76 -12.25
N GLU A 48 -14.22 0.51 -11.67
CA GLU A 48 -13.50 1.40 -10.75
C GLU A 48 -14.24 1.66 -9.42
N ASN A 49 -15.27 0.87 -9.11
CA ASN A 49 -15.99 0.86 -7.84
C ASN A 49 -15.19 0.08 -6.78
N TYR A 50 -13.97 0.57 -6.47
CA TYR A 50 -12.99 -0.18 -5.68
C TYR A 50 -13.44 -0.48 -4.25
N LYS A 51 -14.24 0.40 -3.62
CA LYS A 51 -14.75 0.16 -2.26
C LYS A 51 -15.74 -1.01 -2.22
N GLU A 52 -16.63 -1.07 -3.19
CA GLU A 52 -17.59 -2.18 -3.36
C GLU A 52 -16.84 -3.47 -3.71
N ALA A 53 -15.84 -3.40 -4.58
CA ALA A 53 -14.99 -4.54 -4.90
C ALA A 53 -14.28 -5.10 -3.66
N ILE A 54 -13.72 -4.24 -2.79
CA ILE A 54 -13.14 -4.66 -1.51
C ILE A 54 -14.19 -5.40 -0.67
N LYS A 55 -15.41 -4.87 -0.56
CA LYS A 55 -16.49 -5.52 0.20
C LYS A 55 -16.83 -6.91 -0.35
N SER A 56 -17.02 -7.02 -1.66
CA SER A 56 -17.34 -8.29 -2.32
C SER A 56 -16.22 -9.33 -2.17
N PHE A 57 -14.97 -8.92 -2.35
CA PHE A 57 -13.82 -9.80 -2.20
C PHE A 57 -13.53 -10.16 -0.73
N THR A 58 -13.76 -9.25 0.22
CA THR A 58 -13.65 -9.54 1.65
C THR A 58 -14.70 -10.57 2.07
N THR A 59 -15.96 -10.39 1.64
CA THR A 59 -17.03 -11.38 1.89
C THR A 59 -16.64 -12.75 1.30
N LEU A 60 -16.11 -12.77 0.09
CA LEU A 60 -15.64 -14.02 -0.54
C LEU A 60 -14.53 -14.70 0.27
N ARG A 61 -13.51 -13.96 0.69
CA ARG A 61 -12.40 -14.48 1.48
C ARG A 61 -12.88 -15.03 2.83
N ASP A 62 -13.74 -14.29 3.52
CA ASP A 62 -14.16 -14.60 4.88
C ASP A 62 -15.19 -15.76 4.92
N TRP A 63 -16.09 -15.83 3.95
CA TRP A 63 -17.12 -16.88 3.91
C TRP A 63 -16.66 -18.15 3.18
N TYR A 64 -15.75 -18.02 2.24
CA TYR A 64 -15.27 -19.13 1.39
C TYR A 64 -13.74 -19.23 1.34
N PRO A 65 -13.04 -19.30 2.49
CA PRO A 65 -11.58 -19.24 2.53
C PRO A 65 -10.88 -20.40 1.78
N PHE A 66 -11.59 -21.53 1.62
CA PHE A 66 -11.06 -22.69 0.90
C PHE A 66 -11.51 -22.75 -0.57
N SER A 67 -12.16 -21.71 -1.08
CA SER A 67 -12.57 -21.69 -2.48
C SER A 67 -11.35 -21.39 -3.37
N GLN A 68 -11.38 -21.89 -4.61
CA GLN A 68 -10.38 -21.55 -5.61
C GLN A 68 -10.28 -20.04 -5.92
N TYR A 69 -11.27 -19.25 -5.50
CA TYR A 69 -11.33 -17.81 -5.73
C TYR A 69 -10.74 -17.00 -4.56
N ALA A 70 -10.50 -17.62 -3.38
CA ALA A 70 -10.07 -16.91 -2.19
C ALA A 70 -8.71 -16.21 -2.38
N ILE A 71 -7.72 -16.92 -2.92
CA ILE A 71 -6.38 -16.35 -3.19
C ILE A 71 -6.46 -15.16 -4.17
N LEU A 72 -7.30 -15.27 -5.20
CA LEU A 72 -7.54 -14.15 -6.11
C LEU A 72 -8.18 -12.96 -5.40
N ALA A 73 -9.14 -13.21 -4.51
CA ALA A 73 -9.83 -12.17 -3.75
C ALA A 73 -8.87 -11.40 -2.85
N GLU A 74 -7.98 -12.10 -2.13
CA GLU A 74 -6.94 -11.47 -1.29
C GLU A 74 -6.06 -10.51 -2.12
N LEU A 75 -5.57 -10.95 -3.27
CA LEU A 75 -4.76 -10.12 -4.14
C LEU A 75 -5.55 -8.93 -4.71
N LYS A 76 -6.84 -9.14 -5.03
CA LYS A 76 -7.72 -8.08 -5.55
C LYS A 76 -8.11 -7.04 -4.51
N ILE A 77 -8.21 -7.41 -3.22
CA ILE A 77 -8.36 -6.45 -2.12
C ILE A 77 -7.14 -5.51 -2.07
N ALA A 78 -5.93 -6.07 -2.11
CA ALA A 78 -4.71 -5.27 -2.13
C ALA A 78 -4.62 -4.35 -3.36
N ASP A 79 -4.97 -4.87 -4.55
CA ASP A 79 -5.05 -4.09 -5.79
C ASP A 79 -6.05 -2.94 -5.68
N ALA A 80 -7.21 -3.17 -5.06
CA ALA A 80 -8.28 -2.17 -4.90
C ALA A 80 -7.86 -1.04 -3.94
N HIS A 81 -7.27 -1.38 -2.79
CA HIS A 81 -6.67 -0.38 -1.90
C HIS A 81 -5.61 0.48 -2.62
N TYR A 82 -4.74 -0.17 -3.41
CA TYR A 82 -3.76 0.58 -4.19
C TYR A 82 -4.39 1.54 -5.20
N LYS A 83 -5.51 1.16 -5.82
CA LYS A 83 -6.25 2.00 -6.77
C LYS A 83 -6.95 3.18 -6.10
N LEU A 84 -7.34 3.01 -4.83
CA LEU A 84 -7.85 4.09 -3.99
C LEU A 84 -6.74 5.01 -3.45
N GLU A 85 -5.48 4.72 -3.77
CA GLU A 85 -4.29 5.39 -3.21
C GLU A 85 -4.13 5.20 -1.70
N ASP A 86 -4.87 4.26 -1.10
CA ASP A 86 -4.73 3.82 0.29
C ASP A 86 -3.47 2.94 0.43
N TYR A 87 -2.28 3.55 0.22
CA TYR A 87 -1.01 2.83 0.07
C TYR A 87 -0.59 2.06 1.32
N GLU A 88 -1.02 2.46 2.51
CA GLU A 88 -0.73 1.76 3.77
C GLU A 88 -1.50 0.43 3.81
N ASP A 89 -2.82 0.47 3.58
CA ASP A 89 -3.68 -0.72 3.57
C ASP A 89 -3.34 -1.64 2.41
N ALA A 90 -3.04 -1.08 1.23
CA ALA A 90 -2.57 -1.84 0.08
C ALA A 90 -1.28 -2.60 0.40
N ARG A 91 -0.29 -1.93 1.02
CA ARG A 91 0.97 -2.54 1.41
C ARG A 91 0.74 -3.67 2.42
N ALA A 92 -0.04 -3.42 3.46
CA ALA A 92 -0.36 -4.43 4.48
C ALA A 92 -1.01 -5.67 3.84
N SER A 93 -1.98 -5.48 2.94
CA SER A 93 -2.65 -6.58 2.25
C SER A 93 -1.71 -7.35 1.30
N TYR A 94 -0.79 -6.67 0.61
CA TYR A 94 0.22 -7.34 -0.22
C TYR A 94 1.24 -8.11 0.63
N GLU A 95 1.69 -7.56 1.77
CA GLU A 95 2.61 -8.24 2.70
C GLU A 95 1.95 -9.48 3.32
N GLU A 96 0.66 -9.39 3.67
CA GLU A 96 -0.13 -10.53 4.12
C GLU A 96 -0.21 -11.61 3.04
N PHE A 97 -0.55 -11.24 1.80
CA PHE A 97 -0.57 -12.17 0.67
C PHE A 97 0.78 -12.88 0.47
N GLU A 98 1.89 -12.13 0.49
CA GLU A 98 3.23 -12.73 0.37
C GLU A 98 3.53 -13.72 1.50
N SER A 99 3.10 -13.40 2.72
CA SER A 99 3.30 -14.26 3.89
C SER A 99 2.49 -15.55 3.81
N LEU A 100 1.25 -15.48 3.34
CA LEU A 100 0.34 -16.63 3.24
C LEU A 100 0.64 -17.49 2.01
N HIS A 101 1.13 -16.90 0.93
CA HIS A 101 1.32 -17.57 -0.36
C HIS A 101 2.72 -17.36 -0.94
N PRO A 102 3.81 -17.71 -0.22
CA PRO A 102 5.19 -17.37 -0.61
C PRO A 102 5.69 -18.02 -1.92
N GLU A 103 5.03 -19.08 -2.37
CA GLU A 103 5.35 -19.78 -3.61
C GLU A 103 4.38 -19.45 -4.77
N ASN A 104 3.46 -18.51 -4.57
CA ASN A 104 2.51 -18.13 -5.61
C ASN A 104 3.23 -17.42 -6.76
N GLU A 105 2.82 -17.69 -7.99
CA GLU A 105 3.38 -17.09 -9.21
C GLU A 105 3.25 -15.55 -9.25
N ALA A 106 2.31 -14.98 -8.51
CA ALA A 106 2.12 -13.54 -8.41
C ALA A 106 3.14 -12.85 -7.47
N ILE A 107 4.01 -13.57 -6.74
CA ILE A 107 4.95 -12.98 -5.78
C ILE A 107 5.83 -11.87 -6.37
N PRO A 108 6.42 -12.00 -7.58
CA PRO A 108 7.17 -10.90 -8.18
C PRO A 108 6.32 -9.63 -8.36
N TYR A 109 5.08 -9.78 -8.79
CA TYR A 109 4.12 -8.67 -8.88
C TYR A 109 3.82 -8.07 -7.51
N VAL A 110 3.59 -8.89 -6.49
CA VAL A 110 3.28 -8.47 -5.12
C VAL A 110 4.44 -7.63 -4.55
N ILE A 111 5.68 -8.12 -4.64
CA ILE A 111 6.87 -7.37 -4.21
C ILE A 111 6.98 -6.03 -4.97
N TYR A 112 6.75 -6.04 -6.27
CA TYR A 112 6.72 -4.80 -7.06
C TYR A 112 5.66 -3.81 -6.54
N ARG A 113 4.48 -4.31 -6.15
CA ARG A 113 3.38 -3.47 -5.64
C ARG A 113 3.67 -2.94 -4.23
N ILE A 114 4.29 -3.74 -3.34
CA ILE A 114 4.78 -3.28 -2.02
C ILE A 114 5.77 -2.12 -2.23
N ALA A 115 6.75 -2.30 -3.12
CA ALA A 115 7.70 -1.25 -3.46
C ALA A 115 7.01 0.01 -4.01
N MET A 116 5.99 -0.15 -4.85
CA MET A 116 5.23 0.96 -5.41
C MET A 116 4.38 1.69 -4.36
N CYS A 117 3.86 1.00 -3.34
CA CYS A 117 3.18 1.65 -2.22
C CYS A 117 4.12 2.62 -1.48
N TRP A 118 5.35 2.20 -1.21
CA TRP A 118 6.37 3.06 -0.65
C TRP A 118 6.78 4.19 -1.61
N TYR A 119 6.98 3.86 -2.89
CA TYR A 119 7.42 4.81 -3.91
C TYR A 119 6.45 5.97 -4.09
N ASN A 120 5.15 5.70 -4.10
CA ASN A 120 4.12 6.73 -4.28
C ASN A 120 3.96 7.65 -3.05
N ARG A 121 4.60 7.32 -1.94
CA ARG A 121 4.65 8.15 -0.72
C ARG A 121 5.93 8.99 -0.62
N ILE A 122 6.79 8.98 -1.64
CA ILE A 122 7.98 9.84 -1.68
C ILE A 122 7.52 11.28 -1.87
N GLU A 123 7.91 12.13 -0.94
CA GLU A 123 7.62 13.56 -0.94
C GLU A 123 8.83 14.38 -1.41
N THR A 124 8.81 15.68 -1.11
CA THR A 124 9.87 16.63 -1.46
C THR A 124 11.16 16.39 -0.68
N VAL A 125 12.26 16.98 -1.17
CA VAL A 125 13.61 16.76 -0.63
C VAL A 125 13.82 17.22 0.82
N ASP A 126 12.96 18.07 1.34
CA ASP A 126 12.98 18.57 2.71
C ASP A 126 12.20 17.69 3.71
N LYS A 127 11.51 16.64 3.20
CA LYS A 127 10.71 15.72 3.98
C LYS A 127 11.46 14.42 4.32
N ASP A 128 10.82 13.57 5.12
CA ASP A 128 11.32 12.24 5.46
C ASP A 128 11.55 11.38 4.21
N GLN A 129 12.73 10.80 4.11
CA GLN A 129 13.13 9.95 2.98
C GLN A 129 12.99 8.45 3.28
N THR A 130 12.36 8.07 4.40
CA THR A 130 12.05 6.66 4.71
C THR A 130 11.30 5.97 3.58
N PRO A 131 10.28 6.58 2.94
CA PRO A 131 9.59 5.96 1.81
C PRO A 131 10.52 5.67 0.63
N ALA A 132 11.45 6.56 0.30
CA ALA A 132 12.39 6.36 -0.79
C ALA A 132 13.36 5.19 -0.51
N LYS A 133 13.87 5.09 0.74
CA LYS A 133 14.73 3.98 1.18
C LYS A 133 13.98 2.66 1.11
N LYS A 134 12.78 2.58 1.70
CA LYS A 134 11.96 1.37 1.69
C LYS A 134 11.56 0.93 0.29
N ALA A 135 11.17 1.88 -0.57
CA ALA A 135 10.88 1.58 -1.97
C ALA A 135 12.11 0.98 -2.68
N MET A 136 13.27 1.58 -2.49
CA MET A 136 14.52 1.10 -3.07
C MET A 136 14.86 -0.32 -2.61
N ASP A 137 14.76 -0.59 -1.30
CA ASP A 137 15.03 -1.91 -0.71
C ASP A 137 14.11 -2.99 -1.33
N GLU A 138 12.81 -2.71 -1.43
CA GLU A 138 11.84 -3.64 -1.99
C GLU A 138 12.05 -3.87 -3.50
N PHE A 139 12.36 -2.82 -4.27
CA PHE A 139 12.71 -2.98 -5.68
C PHE A 139 14.01 -3.79 -5.87
N GLN A 140 15.01 -3.58 -5.01
CA GLN A 140 16.25 -4.38 -5.03
C GLN A 140 15.98 -5.83 -4.66
N ARG A 141 15.11 -6.09 -3.69
CA ARG A 141 14.64 -7.44 -3.32
C ARG A 141 14.02 -8.15 -4.53
N LEU A 142 13.15 -7.46 -5.27
CA LEU A 142 12.55 -8.01 -6.49
C LEU A 142 13.62 -8.36 -7.54
N VAL A 143 14.50 -7.41 -7.85
CA VAL A 143 15.55 -7.61 -8.88
C VAL A 143 16.49 -8.77 -8.51
N SER A 144 16.85 -8.91 -7.23
CA SER A 144 17.75 -9.95 -6.74
C SER A 144 17.08 -11.32 -6.73
N ARG A 145 15.83 -11.39 -6.28
CA ARG A 145 15.10 -12.65 -6.12
C ARG A 145 14.52 -13.17 -7.44
N PHE A 146 14.13 -12.27 -8.33
CA PHE A 146 13.44 -12.57 -9.59
C PHE A 146 14.05 -11.81 -10.78
N PRO A 147 15.34 -12.05 -11.14
CA PRO A 147 16.05 -11.25 -12.14
C PRO A 147 15.44 -11.29 -13.56
N ASN A 148 14.70 -12.36 -13.87
CA ASN A 148 14.10 -12.58 -15.19
C ASN A 148 12.61 -12.25 -15.25
N ASP A 149 12.02 -11.71 -14.16
CA ASP A 149 10.61 -11.36 -14.15
C ASP A 149 10.33 -10.10 -14.98
N SER A 150 9.12 -10.00 -15.51
CA SER A 150 8.66 -8.89 -16.34
C SER A 150 8.63 -7.53 -15.62
N HIS A 151 8.58 -7.51 -14.28
CA HIS A 151 8.61 -6.29 -13.45
C HIS A 151 10.04 -5.81 -13.16
N THR A 152 11.06 -6.68 -13.30
CA THR A 152 12.46 -6.35 -12.99
C THR A 152 13.00 -5.15 -13.76
N PRO A 153 12.78 -4.98 -15.08
CA PRO A 153 13.24 -3.78 -15.79
C PRO A 153 12.55 -2.49 -15.28
N LYS A 154 11.29 -2.58 -14.86
CA LYS A 154 10.56 -1.44 -14.28
C LYS A 154 11.11 -1.10 -12.88
N ALA A 155 11.36 -2.12 -12.05
CA ALA A 155 11.96 -1.98 -10.73
C ALA A 155 13.34 -1.32 -10.80
N THR A 156 14.21 -1.75 -11.72
CA THR A 156 15.54 -1.17 -11.94
C THR A 156 15.47 0.32 -12.27
N LYS A 157 14.49 0.74 -13.08
CA LYS A 157 14.28 2.17 -13.36
C LYS A 157 13.81 2.95 -12.12
N LYS A 158 12.98 2.31 -11.28
CA LYS A 158 12.49 2.92 -10.04
C LYS A 158 13.59 3.02 -8.99
N ILE A 159 14.49 2.04 -8.87
CA ILE A 159 15.69 2.11 -8.02
C ILE A 159 16.49 3.38 -8.33
N LYS A 160 16.77 3.66 -9.61
CA LYS A 160 17.47 4.89 -10.00
C LYS A 160 16.75 6.16 -9.56
N LYS A 161 15.41 6.18 -9.64
CA LYS A 161 14.59 7.31 -9.16
C LYS A 161 14.65 7.47 -7.64
N CYS A 162 14.64 6.37 -6.88
CA CYS A 162 14.82 6.41 -5.43
C CYS A 162 16.22 6.93 -5.07
N MET A 163 17.27 6.44 -5.74
CA MET A 163 18.64 6.94 -5.54
C MET A 163 18.75 8.44 -5.82
N GLU A 164 18.12 8.93 -6.89
CA GLU A 164 18.08 10.36 -7.22
C GLU A 164 17.37 11.16 -6.12
N SER A 165 16.23 10.68 -5.59
CA SER A 165 15.53 11.33 -4.48
C SER A 165 16.39 11.42 -3.24
N LEU A 166 17.05 10.32 -2.85
CA LEU A 166 17.94 10.27 -1.69
C LEU A 166 19.15 11.19 -1.85
N ALA A 167 19.78 11.18 -3.01
CA ALA A 167 20.92 12.04 -3.32
C ALA A 167 20.54 13.54 -3.28
N ASN A 168 19.37 13.90 -3.83
CA ASN A 168 18.87 15.27 -3.80
C ASN A 168 18.56 15.75 -2.37
N HIS A 169 18.05 14.87 -1.50
CA HIS A 169 17.86 15.18 -0.08
C HIS A 169 19.19 15.50 0.62
N GLU A 170 20.22 14.64 0.43
CA GLU A 170 21.53 14.87 1.01
C GLU A 170 22.18 16.15 0.43
N GLU A 171 21.97 16.43 -0.85
CA GLU A 171 22.43 17.68 -1.47
C GLU A 171 21.73 18.90 -0.86
N TYR A 172 20.43 18.83 -0.60
CA TYR A 172 19.70 19.90 0.08
C TYR A 172 20.32 20.22 1.46
N ILE A 173 20.69 19.19 2.24
CA ILE A 173 21.36 19.35 3.52
C ILE A 173 22.78 19.92 3.34
N ALA A 174 23.55 19.43 2.36
CA ALA A 174 24.90 19.91 2.08
C ALA A 174 24.90 21.40 1.70
N ILE A 175 23.95 21.83 0.85
CA ILE A 175 23.77 23.23 0.46
C ILE A 175 23.38 24.10 1.67
N PHE A 176 22.59 23.60 2.60
CA PHE A 176 22.27 24.31 3.83
C PHE A 176 23.53 24.59 4.65
N TYR A 177 24.44 23.62 4.82
CA TYR A 177 25.71 23.81 5.48
C TYR A 177 26.62 24.79 4.72
N LEU A 178 26.66 24.71 3.40
CA LEU A 178 27.44 25.63 2.54
C LEU A 178 26.98 27.08 2.70
N LYS A 179 25.67 27.32 2.64
CA LYS A 179 25.10 28.66 2.82
C LYS A 179 25.33 29.26 4.20
N ASN A 180 25.56 28.43 5.20
CA ASN A 180 25.91 28.87 6.56
C ASN A 180 27.44 28.85 6.81
N GLU A 181 28.25 28.83 5.73
CA GLU A 181 29.72 28.87 5.77
C GLU A 181 30.37 27.74 6.58
N LYS A 182 29.58 26.65 6.85
CA LYS A 182 30.08 25.46 7.53
C LYS A 182 30.78 24.52 6.55
N TYR A 183 31.86 25.02 5.93
CA TYR A 183 32.53 24.37 4.80
C TYR A 183 32.93 22.92 5.06
N LYS A 184 33.51 22.61 6.24
CA LYS A 184 33.92 21.23 6.58
C LYS A 184 32.72 20.27 6.58
N ALA A 185 31.56 20.70 7.13
CA ALA A 185 30.36 19.90 7.16
C ALA A 185 29.75 19.74 5.74
N ALA A 186 29.77 20.81 4.95
CA ALA A 186 29.32 20.77 3.56
C ALA A 186 30.14 19.81 2.71
N ILE A 187 31.49 19.89 2.79
CA ILE A 187 32.41 19.00 2.06
C ILE A 187 32.11 17.54 2.43
N LYS A 188 32.05 17.21 3.73
CA LYS A 188 31.75 15.84 4.17
C LYS A 188 30.47 15.31 3.57
N ARG A 189 29.38 16.09 3.55
CA ARG A 189 28.12 15.70 2.94
C ARG A 189 28.23 15.51 1.43
N PHE A 190 28.90 16.38 0.72
CA PHE A 190 29.13 16.21 -0.72
C PHE A 190 29.98 14.97 -1.03
N GLU A 191 31.01 14.67 -0.21
CA GLU A 191 31.80 13.42 -0.32
C GLU A 191 30.91 12.18 -0.14
N GLU A 192 30.03 12.18 0.85
CA GLU A 192 29.06 11.10 1.08
C GLU A 192 28.11 10.93 -0.12
N ILE A 193 27.59 12.02 -0.70
CA ILE A 193 26.74 11.97 -1.90
C ILE A 193 27.51 11.34 -3.07
N PHE A 194 28.73 11.79 -3.32
CA PHE A 194 29.55 11.24 -4.41
C PHE A 194 29.87 9.77 -4.21
N ALA A 195 30.15 9.34 -2.98
CA ALA A 195 30.46 7.95 -2.65
C ALA A 195 29.24 7.02 -2.79
N LEU A 196 28.05 7.46 -2.35
CA LEU A 196 26.86 6.62 -2.30
C LEU A 196 26.02 6.69 -3.58
N TYR A 197 26.04 7.81 -4.28
CA TYR A 197 25.17 8.10 -5.43
C TYR A 197 25.94 8.69 -6.63
N PRO A 198 27.07 8.08 -7.06
CA PRO A 198 27.96 8.67 -8.08
C PRO A 198 27.28 8.89 -9.44
N ASP A 199 26.33 8.04 -9.79
CA ASP A 199 25.64 8.05 -11.09
C ASP A 199 24.45 9.02 -11.13
N THR A 200 24.11 9.68 -10.01
CA THR A 200 23.02 10.66 -9.95
C THR A 200 23.50 12.05 -10.38
N GLU A 201 22.56 12.92 -10.75
CA GLU A 201 22.91 14.32 -11.04
C GLU A 201 23.44 15.06 -9.80
N ALA A 202 22.91 14.76 -8.59
CA ALA A 202 23.42 15.29 -7.34
C ALA A 202 24.87 14.82 -7.08
N GLY A 203 25.18 13.55 -7.36
CA GLY A 203 26.54 13.01 -7.25
C GLY A 203 27.54 13.75 -8.15
N LYS A 204 27.17 14.03 -9.39
CA LYS A 204 28.02 14.82 -10.32
C LYS A 204 28.24 16.25 -9.83
N ARG A 205 27.17 16.91 -9.32
CA ARG A 205 27.30 18.28 -8.76
C ARG A 205 28.10 18.31 -7.46
N ALA A 206 28.08 17.23 -6.68
CA ALA A 206 28.80 17.15 -5.41
C ALA A 206 30.31 17.42 -5.58
N MET A 207 30.95 16.79 -6.57
CA MET A 207 32.38 17.05 -6.88
C MET A 207 32.64 18.51 -7.24
N GLN A 208 31.79 19.12 -8.07
CA GLN A 208 31.93 20.53 -8.45
C GLN A 208 31.79 21.47 -7.25
N ASN A 209 30.89 21.16 -6.32
CA ASN A 209 30.69 21.93 -5.10
C ASN A 209 31.92 21.83 -4.18
N ILE A 210 32.52 20.65 -4.00
CA ILE A 210 33.74 20.47 -3.21
C ILE A 210 34.84 21.33 -3.78
N ASP A 211 35.12 21.29 -5.10
CA ASP A 211 36.14 22.09 -5.76
C ASP A 211 35.91 23.59 -5.55
N ASN A 212 34.68 24.04 -5.63
CA ASN A 212 34.33 25.43 -5.41
C ASN A 212 34.58 25.88 -3.96
N ILE A 213 34.23 25.06 -2.97
CA ILE A 213 34.49 25.35 -1.55
C ILE A 213 35.99 25.45 -1.28
N VAL A 214 36.78 24.51 -1.81
CA VAL A 214 38.24 24.52 -1.65
C VAL A 214 38.88 25.81 -2.25
N LYS A 215 38.33 26.29 -3.39
CA LYS A 215 38.80 27.56 -3.99
C LYS A 215 38.43 28.77 -3.14
N ILE A 216 37.26 28.78 -2.49
CA ILE A 216 36.84 29.85 -1.57
C ILE A 216 37.82 29.92 -0.39
N GLN A 217 38.07 28.79 0.29
CA GLN A 217 38.95 28.72 1.47
C GLN A 217 40.40 29.07 1.20
N LYS A 218 40.88 28.96 -0.05
CA LYS A 218 42.26 29.37 -0.43
C LYS A 218 42.40 30.87 -0.68
N LYS A 219 41.30 31.60 -0.81
CA LYS A 219 41.29 33.05 -1.06
C LYS A 219 41.11 33.87 0.20
N GLU A 220 40.65 33.23 1.29
CA GLU A 220 40.61 33.79 2.64
C GLU A 220 41.92 33.60 3.34
#